data_b34adf9921a9de8b459d16bb23fe7fb8
#
_entry.id   b34adf9921a9de8b459d16bb23fe7fb8
#
_cell.length_a   1.000
_cell.length_b   1.000
_cell.length_c   1.000
_cell.angle_alpha   90.00
_cell.angle_beta   90.00
_cell.angle_gamma   90.00
#
_symmetry.space_group_name_H-M   'P 1'
#
loop_
_entity.id
_entity.type
_entity.pdbx_description
1 polymer ?
#
loop_
_entity_poly.entity_id
_entity_poly.type
_entity_poly.pdbx_seq_one_letter_code
_entity_poly.pdbx_strand_id
1 'polypeptide(L)'
;FEKLIYGHSFPMEEKDLGYCPSAFFLPESLFFEVRWVALQVLRKRKEIIKFISYRDQIEKLILLGQTTEALELLEDCKQKLGYSMWYYEMKLSVYGLMGDSERMIRLVSEVNKIHKEDKRGYVSLLLHFLYKRSMENISALDFEIEIESIFKRNSKTYLIPYGSRIKIQDGVTL
;
A
#
# COMPACT_ATOMS: atom_id res chain seq x y z
N PHE A 1 17.88 16.64 -12.15
CA PHE A 1 18.22 15.60 -13.14
C PHE A 1 18.36 14.22 -12.46
N GLU A 2 19.11 14.11 -11.36
CA GLU A 2 19.26 12.85 -10.62
C GLU A 2 17.92 12.31 -10.08
N LYS A 3 17.05 13.15 -9.51
CA LYS A 3 15.72 12.74 -9.02
C LYS A 3 14.80 12.24 -10.14
N LEU A 4 14.94 12.76 -11.35
CA LEU A 4 14.19 12.29 -12.53
C LEU A 4 14.64 10.90 -13.01
N ILE A 5 15.96 10.65 -12.96
CA ILE A 5 16.53 9.37 -13.42
C ILE A 5 16.46 8.30 -12.33
N TYR A 6 16.59 8.69 -11.06
CA TYR A 6 16.80 7.75 -9.96
C TYR A 6 15.58 7.56 -9.06
N GLY A 7 14.49 8.23 -9.36
CA GLY A 7 13.27 8.18 -8.56
C GLY A 7 13.42 8.91 -7.20
N HIS A 8 12.34 8.89 -6.45
CA HIS A 8 12.30 9.45 -5.10
C HIS A 8 12.79 8.42 -4.08
N SER A 9 13.30 8.91 -2.95
CA SER A 9 13.52 8.08 -1.78
C SER A 9 12.19 7.47 -1.30
N PHE A 10 12.25 6.38 -0.56
CA PHE A 10 11.06 5.89 0.13
C PHE A 10 10.48 6.98 1.04
N PRO A 11 9.15 7.11 1.13
CA PRO A 11 8.51 8.13 1.94
C PRO A 11 8.77 7.87 3.42
N MET A 12 9.55 8.73 4.05
CA MET A 12 9.85 8.66 5.49
C MET A 12 8.79 9.40 6.31
N GLU A 13 8.04 10.31 5.69
CA GLU A 13 6.91 11.00 6.30
C GLU A 13 5.60 10.50 5.66
N GLU A 14 4.57 10.39 6.47
CA GLU A 14 3.27 9.87 6.03
C GLU A 14 2.64 10.72 4.91
N LYS A 15 2.81 12.04 4.99
CA LYS A 15 2.30 12.99 3.97
C LYS A 15 2.92 12.78 2.58
N ASP A 16 4.11 12.18 2.50
CA ASP A 16 4.82 11.94 1.24
C ASP A 16 4.39 10.63 0.58
N LEU A 17 3.64 9.80 1.30
CA LEU A 17 3.11 8.56 0.75
C LEU A 17 2.16 8.86 -0.40
N GLY A 18 2.44 8.25 -1.54
CA GLY A 18 1.64 8.45 -2.73
C GLY A 18 1.98 9.70 -3.53
N TYR A 19 3.03 10.42 -3.17
CA TYR A 19 3.53 11.48 -4.02
C TYR A 19 4.02 10.91 -5.34
N CYS A 20 3.35 11.30 -6.42
CA CYS A 20 3.75 10.97 -7.79
C CYS A 20 4.14 12.27 -8.50
N PRO A 21 5.39 12.44 -8.91
CA PRO A 21 5.79 13.61 -9.67
C PRO A 21 5.02 13.67 -10.99
N SER A 22 4.64 14.88 -11.41
CA SER A 22 3.84 15.11 -12.63
C SER A 22 4.60 14.82 -13.93
N ALA A 23 5.92 14.69 -13.87
CA ALA A 23 6.74 14.39 -15.03
C ALA A 23 6.82 12.87 -15.23
N PHE A 24 6.02 12.38 -16.16
CA PHE A 24 6.18 11.03 -16.67
C PHE A 24 7.21 11.03 -17.79
N PHE A 25 8.26 10.29 -17.60
CA PHE A 25 9.11 9.86 -18.69
C PHE A 25 8.41 8.67 -19.35
N LEU A 26 7.91 8.87 -20.56
CA LEU A 26 7.42 7.74 -21.37
C LEU A 26 8.66 7.08 -21.98
N PRO A 27 8.99 5.86 -21.59
CA PRO A 27 10.12 5.16 -22.19
C PRO A 27 9.81 4.89 -23.66
N GLU A 28 10.77 5.16 -24.53
CA GLU A 28 10.65 4.92 -25.97
C GLU A 28 10.50 3.44 -26.31
N SER A 29 10.94 2.56 -25.40
CA SER A 29 10.80 1.11 -25.56
C SER A 29 10.73 0.36 -24.24
N LEU A 30 10.06 -0.80 -24.25
CA LEU A 30 9.99 -1.73 -23.12
C LEU A 30 11.37 -2.13 -22.60
N PHE A 31 12.37 -2.25 -23.49
CA PHE A 31 13.73 -2.58 -23.07
C PHE A 31 14.34 -1.54 -22.12
N PHE A 32 14.17 -0.26 -22.41
CA PHE A 32 14.66 0.82 -21.54
C PHE A 32 13.92 0.85 -20.23
N GLU A 33 12.60 0.61 -20.24
CA GLU A 33 11.79 0.53 -19.04
C GLU A 33 12.25 -0.60 -18.11
N VAL A 34 12.39 -1.83 -18.64
CA VAL A 34 12.87 -2.99 -17.87
C VAL A 34 14.27 -2.74 -17.31
N ARG A 35 15.18 -2.18 -18.11
CA ARG A 35 16.52 -1.83 -17.67
C ARG A 35 16.50 -0.80 -16.54
N TRP A 36 15.67 0.22 -16.67
CA TRP A 36 15.52 1.24 -15.63
C TRP A 36 14.99 0.64 -14.32
N VAL A 37 13.94 -0.18 -14.39
CA VAL A 37 13.39 -0.88 -13.22
C VAL A 37 14.45 -1.77 -12.57
N ALA A 38 15.19 -2.56 -13.35
CA ALA A 38 16.26 -3.41 -12.85
C ALA A 38 17.34 -2.60 -12.11
N LEU A 39 17.73 -1.44 -12.64
CA LEU A 39 18.68 -0.55 -11.98
C LEU A 39 18.13 0.01 -10.66
N GLN A 40 16.83 0.37 -10.60
CA GLN A 40 16.21 0.83 -9.35
C GLN A 40 16.20 -0.26 -8.29
N VAL A 41 15.83 -1.50 -8.67
CA VAL A 41 15.84 -2.66 -7.77
C VAL A 41 17.26 -2.93 -7.23
N LEU A 42 18.26 -2.91 -8.11
CA LEU A 42 19.67 -3.11 -7.72
C LEU A 42 20.17 -2.04 -6.74
N ARG A 43 19.78 -0.80 -6.95
CA ARG A 43 20.16 0.33 -6.06
C ARG A 43 19.51 0.22 -4.69
N LYS A 44 18.27 -0.24 -4.63
CA LYS A 44 17.46 -0.39 -3.41
C LYS A 44 17.53 -1.81 -2.84
N ARG A 45 18.44 -2.65 -3.33
CA ARG A 45 18.51 -4.07 -2.96
C ARG A 45 18.60 -4.31 -1.45
N LYS A 46 19.36 -3.47 -0.74
CA LYS A 46 19.53 -3.62 0.73
C LYS A 46 18.23 -3.37 1.47
N GLU A 47 17.54 -2.29 1.11
CA GLU A 47 16.24 -1.93 1.68
C GLU A 47 15.18 -2.98 1.30
N ILE A 48 15.18 -3.46 0.07
CA ILE A 48 14.25 -4.50 -0.40
C ILE A 48 14.47 -5.81 0.35
N ILE A 49 15.72 -6.28 0.51
CA ILE A 49 16.04 -7.49 1.26
C ILE A 49 15.61 -7.33 2.72
N LYS A 50 15.86 -6.18 3.32
CA LYS A 50 15.44 -5.87 4.69
C LYS A 50 13.92 -5.88 4.81
N PHE A 51 13.19 -5.28 3.84
CA PHE A 51 11.74 -5.30 3.79
C PHE A 51 11.19 -6.74 3.71
N ILE A 52 11.75 -7.58 2.83
CA ILE A 52 11.35 -8.98 2.69
C ILE A 52 11.52 -9.72 4.03
N SER A 53 12.64 -9.50 4.73
CA SER A 53 12.86 -10.10 6.04
C SER A 53 11.82 -9.66 7.08
N TYR A 54 11.44 -8.38 7.10
CA TYR A 54 10.36 -7.88 7.97
C TYR A 54 9.03 -8.49 7.61
N ARG A 55 8.69 -8.50 6.32
CA ARG A 55 7.44 -9.08 5.82
C ARG A 55 7.29 -10.53 6.28
N ASP A 56 8.28 -11.36 6.02
CA ASP A 56 8.24 -12.78 6.34
C ASP A 56 8.11 -13.04 7.86
N GLN A 57 8.76 -12.22 8.68
CA GLN A 57 8.64 -12.30 10.14
C GLN A 57 7.26 -11.84 10.63
N ILE A 58 6.73 -10.73 10.10
CA ILE A 58 5.42 -10.20 10.47
C ILE A 58 4.32 -11.17 10.06
N GLU A 59 4.35 -11.70 8.83
CA GLU A 59 3.40 -12.69 8.36
C GLU A 59 3.44 -13.96 9.22
N LYS A 60 4.61 -14.42 9.61
CA LYS A 60 4.77 -15.55 10.54
C LYS A 60 4.15 -15.28 11.91
N LEU A 61 4.37 -14.10 12.48
CA LEU A 61 3.79 -13.71 13.78
C LEU A 61 2.26 -13.67 13.69
N ILE A 62 1.70 -13.14 12.60
CA ILE A 62 0.27 -13.12 12.35
C ILE A 62 -0.30 -14.55 12.27
N LEU A 63 0.35 -15.45 11.53
CA LEU A 63 -0.06 -16.86 11.44
C LEU A 63 -0.01 -17.59 12.78
N LEU A 64 0.89 -17.19 13.67
CA LEU A 64 0.98 -17.74 15.03
C LEU A 64 0.02 -17.08 16.04
N GLY A 65 -0.77 -16.08 15.61
CA GLY A 65 -1.67 -15.33 16.48
C GLY A 65 -0.97 -14.32 17.40
N GLN A 66 0.33 -14.08 17.18
CA GLN A 66 1.14 -13.14 17.97
C GLN A 66 0.96 -11.72 17.44
N THR A 67 -0.25 -11.19 17.59
CA THR A 67 -0.67 -9.92 16.98
C THR A 67 0.02 -8.70 17.57
N THR A 68 0.34 -8.71 18.86
CA THR A 68 1.05 -7.60 19.53
C THR A 68 2.48 -7.47 19.01
N GLU A 69 3.20 -8.57 18.97
CA GLU A 69 4.57 -8.63 18.45
C GLU A 69 4.62 -8.29 16.96
N ALA A 70 3.61 -8.70 16.20
CA ALA A 70 3.47 -8.32 14.80
C ALA A 70 3.31 -6.80 14.63
N LEU A 71 2.50 -6.14 15.47
CA LEU A 71 2.36 -4.67 15.45
C LEU A 71 3.67 -3.95 15.82
N GLU A 72 4.37 -4.40 16.85
CA GLU A 72 5.66 -3.83 17.25
C GLU A 72 6.68 -3.92 16.11
N LEU A 73 6.78 -5.09 15.48
CA LEU A 73 7.69 -5.31 14.36
C LEU A 73 7.28 -4.50 13.12
N LEU A 74 5.97 -4.29 12.90
CA LEU A 74 5.44 -3.47 11.82
C LEU A 74 5.80 -1.98 12.03
N GLU A 75 5.73 -1.48 13.27
CA GLU A 75 6.16 -0.11 13.61
C GLU A 75 7.68 0.06 13.44
N ASP A 76 8.49 -0.92 13.84
CA ASP A 76 9.93 -0.90 13.62
C ASP A 76 10.29 -0.92 12.12
N CYS A 77 9.58 -1.71 11.32
CA CYS A 77 9.70 -1.71 9.86
C CYS A 77 9.45 -0.32 9.27
N LYS A 78 8.33 0.33 9.68
CA LYS A 78 8.00 1.68 9.23
C LYS A 78 9.08 2.70 9.63
N GLN A 79 9.58 2.66 10.85
CA GLN A 79 10.62 3.59 11.31
C GLN A 79 11.92 3.45 10.49
N LYS A 80 12.27 2.25 10.07
CA LYS A 80 13.53 1.97 9.37
C LYS A 80 13.43 2.07 7.84
N LEU A 81 12.27 1.82 7.26
CA LEU A 81 12.07 1.72 5.82
C LEU A 81 11.05 2.73 5.26
N GLY A 82 10.38 3.46 6.15
CA GLY A 82 9.37 4.44 5.76
C GLY A 82 7.95 3.89 5.61
N TYR A 83 7.06 4.76 5.18
CA TYR A 83 5.65 4.45 5.00
C TYR A 83 5.39 3.73 3.68
N SER A 84 4.44 2.79 3.70
CA SER A 84 3.99 2.07 2.50
C SER A 84 2.51 1.69 2.62
N MET A 85 1.84 1.46 1.48
CA MET A 85 0.47 0.93 1.52
C MET A 85 0.41 -0.46 2.16
N TRP A 86 1.46 -1.28 2.00
CA TRP A 86 1.57 -2.58 2.68
C TRP A 86 1.56 -2.44 4.20
N TYR A 87 2.21 -1.42 4.76
CA TYR A 87 2.18 -1.16 6.21
C TYR A 87 0.75 -0.94 6.71
N TYR A 88 -0.05 -0.14 6.00
CA TYR A 88 -1.44 0.11 6.39
C TYR A 88 -2.32 -1.13 6.21
N GLU A 89 -2.11 -1.87 5.14
CA GLU A 89 -2.81 -3.12 4.86
C GLU A 89 -2.58 -4.14 5.98
N MET A 90 -1.34 -4.35 6.38
CA MET A 90 -0.99 -5.24 7.48
C MET A 90 -1.54 -4.76 8.82
N LYS A 91 -1.46 -3.47 9.09
CA LYS A 91 -1.98 -2.87 10.32
C LYS A 91 -3.49 -3.04 10.46
N LEU A 92 -4.23 -2.78 9.39
CA LEU A 92 -5.68 -3.04 9.34
C LEU A 92 -5.99 -4.53 9.54
N SER A 93 -5.25 -5.41 8.88
CA SER A 93 -5.43 -6.86 9.00
C SER A 93 -5.20 -7.33 10.43
N VAL A 94 -4.15 -6.86 11.09
CA VAL A 94 -3.88 -7.22 12.50
C VAL A 94 -4.96 -6.68 13.43
N TYR A 95 -5.41 -5.44 13.26
CA TYR A 95 -6.52 -4.91 14.04
C TYR A 95 -7.82 -5.70 13.82
N GLY A 96 -8.09 -6.12 12.58
CA GLY A 96 -9.22 -6.99 12.27
C GLY A 96 -9.14 -8.34 12.98
N LEU A 97 -7.97 -8.98 13.00
CA LEU A 97 -7.73 -10.23 13.74
C LEU A 97 -7.90 -10.06 15.26
N MET A 98 -7.57 -8.89 15.79
CA MET A 98 -7.80 -8.56 17.21
C MET A 98 -9.26 -8.21 17.52
N GLY A 99 -10.12 -8.03 16.51
CA GLY A 99 -11.48 -7.53 16.67
C GLY A 99 -11.55 -6.06 17.09
N ASP A 100 -10.47 -5.30 16.89
CA ASP A 100 -10.33 -3.91 17.35
C ASP A 100 -10.81 -2.91 16.29
N SER A 101 -12.12 -2.86 16.13
CA SER A 101 -12.78 -1.94 15.17
C SER A 101 -12.49 -0.47 15.48
N GLU A 102 -12.31 -0.12 16.76
CA GLU A 102 -12.02 1.27 17.15
C GLU A 102 -10.68 1.74 16.62
N ARG A 103 -9.62 0.91 16.75
CA ARG A 103 -8.30 1.24 16.18
C ARG A 103 -8.32 1.27 14.66
N MET A 104 -9.10 0.43 14.00
CA MET A 104 -9.27 0.48 12.55
C MET A 104 -9.88 1.81 12.10
N ILE A 105 -10.99 2.22 12.71
CA ILE A 105 -11.67 3.49 12.40
C ILE A 105 -10.74 4.68 12.66
N ARG A 106 -10.02 4.66 13.78
CA ARG A 106 -9.05 5.71 14.14
C ARG A 106 -7.96 5.82 13.10
N LEU A 107 -7.35 4.71 12.68
CA LEU A 107 -6.31 4.69 11.66
C LEU A 107 -6.79 5.30 10.34
N VAL A 108 -7.96 4.88 9.85
CA VAL A 108 -8.54 5.43 8.62
C VAL A 108 -8.81 6.93 8.75
N SER A 109 -9.32 7.37 9.91
CA SER A 109 -9.61 8.79 10.17
C SER A 109 -8.34 9.64 10.20
N GLU A 110 -7.27 9.16 10.82
CA GLU A 110 -5.98 9.85 10.89
C GLU A 110 -5.36 10.01 9.51
N VAL A 111 -5.29 8.95 8.72
CA VAL A 111 -4.77 8.99 7.36
C VAL A 111 -5.63 9.90 6.46
N ASN A 112 -6.95 9.86 6.62
CA ASN A 112 -7.85 10.76 5.89
C ASN A 112 -7.59 12.24 6.21
N LYS A 113 -7.25 12.58 7.46
CA LYS A 113 -6.91 13.96 7.83
C LYS A 113 -5.62 14.41 7.14
N ILE A 114 -4.59 13.56 7.13
CA ILE A 114 -3.29 13.88 6.53
C ILE A 114 -3.41 14.07 5.01
N HIS A 115 -4.20 13.21 4.35
CA HIS A 115 -4.32 13.23 2.88
C HIS A 115 -5.52 14.03 2.37
N LYS A 116 -6.32 14.65 3.25
CA LYS A 116 -7.49 15.44 2.85
C LYS A 116 -7.15 16.64 1.96
N GLU A 117 -6.00 17.24 2.20
CA GLU A 117 -5.51 18.40 1.43
C GLU A 117 -4.84 17.99 0.11
N ASP A 118 -4.47 16.73 -0.02
CA ASP A 118 -3.94 16.21 -1.29
C ASP A 118 -5.09 16.03 -2.28
N LYS A 119 -5.14 16.92 -3.28
CA LYS A 119 -6.13 16.85 -4.39
C LYS A 119 -6.17 15.49 -5.10
N ARG A 120 -5.18 14.66 -4.89
CA ARG A 120 -5.07 13.32 -5.45
C ARG A 120 -5.76 12.26 -4.61
N GLY A 121 -5.80 12.42 -3.29
CA GLY A 121 -6.59 11.64 -2.32
C GLY A 121 -6.61 10.11 -2.43
N TYR A 122 -5.71 9.49 -3.22
CA TYR A 122 -5.81 8.07 -3.52
C TYR A 122 -5.31 7.16 -2.40
N VAL A 123 -4.42 7.65 -1.53
CA VAL A 123 -3.99 6.88 -0.35
C VAL A 123 -5.17 6.68 0.58
N SER A 124 -5.89 7.76 0.90
CA SER A 124 -7.12 7.71 1.69
C SER A 124 -8.18 6.81 1.06
N LEU A 125 -8.32 6.90 -0.26
CA LEU A 125 -9.28 6.09 -1.01
C LEU A 125 -8.95 4.59 -0.93
N LEU A 126 -7.69 4.23 -1.17
CA LEU A 126 -7.26 2.83 -1.10
C LEU A 126 -7.37 2.27 0.31
N LEU A 127 -7.05 3.08 1.32
CA LEU A 127 -7.22 2.68 2.71
C LEU A 127 -8.69 2.50 3.09
N HIS A 128 -9.56 3.37 2.59
CA HIS A 128 -11.01 3.21 2.78
C HIS A 128 -11.51 1.89 2.18
N PHE A 129 -11.06 1.52 0.98
CA PHE A 129 -11.39 0.21 0.39
C PHE A 129 -10.87 -0.96 1.21
N LEU A 130 -9.64 -0.90 1.69
CA LEU A 130 -9.08 -1.95 2.55
C LEU A 130 -9.89 -2.10 3.85
N TYR A 131 -10.26 -0.99 4.46
CA TYR A 131 -11.13 -0.99 5.63
C TYR A 131 -12.50 -1.60 5.33
N LYS A 132 -13.14 -1.15 4.25
CA LYS A 132 -14.44 -1.66 3.82
C LYS A 132 -14.43 -3.17 3.58
N ARG A 133 -13.39 -3.66 2.88
CA ARG A 133 -13.16 -5.09 2.67
C ARG A 133 -13.03 -5.86 3.98
N SER A 134 -12.47 -5.25 5.02
CA SER A 134 -12.20 -5.92 6.30
C SER A 134 -13.38 -5.92 7.26
N MET A 135 -14.28 -4.93 7.17
CA MET A 135 -15.33 -4.69 8.16
C MET A 135 -16.75 -4.90 7.64
N GLU A 136 -16.99 -4.66 6.36
CA GLU A 136 -18.32 -4.74 5.79
C GLU A 136 -18.51 -6.08 5.07
N ASN A 137 -19.70 -6.70 5.23
CA ASN A 137 -20.14 -7.83 4.41
C ASN A 137 -20.51 -7.34 3.01
N ILE A 138 -19.52 -6.85 2.28
CA ILE A 138 -19.67 -6.48 0.88
C ILE A 138 -19.43 -7.72 0.03
N SER A 139 -20.29 -7.98 -0.95
CA SER A 139 -20.02 -9.05 -1.90
C SER A 139 -18.79 -8.74 -2.75
N ALA A 140 -18.07 -9.77 -3.19
CA ALA A 140 -16.91 -9.59 -4.06
C ALA A 140 -17.25 -8.80 -5.32
N LEU A 141 -18.43 -9.06 -5.90
CA LEU A 141 -18.90 -8.37 -7.09
C LEU A 141 -19.19 -6.88 -6.85
N ASP A 142 -19.88 -6.54 -5.76
CA ASP A 142 -20.19 -5.15 -5.42
C ASP A 142 -18.91 -4.37 -5.12
N PHE A 143 -17.94 -4.98 -4.42
CA PHE A 143 -16.64 -4.40 -4.15
C PHE A 143 -15.85 -4.13 -5.44
N GLU A 144 -15.88 -5.07 -6.39
CA GLU A 144 -15.23 -4.92 -7.69
C GLU A 144 -15.85 -3.77 -8.51
N ILE A 145 -17.18 -3.72 -8.59
CA ILE A 145 -17.92 -2.68 -9.30
C ILE A 145 -17.58 -1.30 -8.70
N GLU A 146 -17.55 -1.17 -7.39
CA GLU A 146 -17.24 0.09 -6.72
C GLU A 146 -15.81 0.55 -7.02
N ILE A 147 -14.81 -0.33 -6.88
CA ILE A 147 -13.41 -0.04 -7.21
C ILE A 147 -13.27 0.41 -8.68
N GLU A 148 -13.84 -0.34 -9.61
CA GLU A 148 -13.76 0.01 -11.03
C GLU A 148 -14.42 1.34 -11.35
N SER A 149 -15.56 1.63 -10.74
CA SER A 149 -16.27 2.91 -10.95
C SER A 149 -15.41 4.10 -10.56
N ILE A 150 -14.66 3.98 -9.45
CA ILE A 150 -13.81 5.03 -8.93
C ILE A 150 -12.54 5.19 -9.76
N PHE A 151 -11.91 4.10 -10.17
CA PHE A 151 -10.73 4.16 -11.03
C PHE A 151 -11.06 4.72 -12.42
N LYS A 152 -12.19 4.36 -13.00
CA LYS A 152 -12.66 4.92 -14.28
C LYS A 152 -12.91 6.43 -14.18
N ARG A 153 -13.55 6.91 -13.09
CA ARG A 153 -13.81 8.34 -12.88
C ARG A 153 -12.55 9.18 -12.72
N ASN A 154 -11.51 8.63 -12.12
CA ASN A 154 -10.32 9.39 -11.78
C ASN A 154 -9.22 9.34 -12.84
N SER A 155 -9.41 8.63 -13.96
CA SER A 155 -8.44 8.48 -15.07
C SER A 155 -7.00 8.12 -14.59
N LYS A 156 -6.89 7.51 -13.41
CA LYS A 156 -5.61 7.24 -12.75
C LYS A 156 -5.16 5.81 -13.07
N THR A 157 -4.73 5.60 -14.30
CA THR A 157 -4.29 4.29 -14.81
C THR A 157 -3.21 3.62 -13.97
N TYR A 158 -2.35 4.39 -13.30
CA TYR A 158 -1.31 3.87 -12.41
C TYR A 158 -1.85 3.21 -11.12
N LEU A 159 -3.11 3.45 -10.75
CA LEU A 159 -3.75 2.77 -9.62
C LEU A 159 -4.36 1.40 -10.00
N ILE A 160 -4.53 1.12 -11.28
CA ILE A 160 -5.14 -0.13 -11.75
C ILE A 160 -4.42 -1.37 -11.21
N PRO A 161 -3.06 -1.48 -11.28
CA PRO A 161 -2.36 -2.63 -10.72
C PRO A 161 -2.59 -2.81 -9.23
N TYR A 162 -2.66 -1.71 -8.47
CA TYR A 162 -2.94 -1.78 -7.04
C TYR A 162 -4.39 -2.15 -6.78
N GLY A 163 -5.33 -1.57 -7.51
CA GLY A 163 -6.75 -1.91 -7.46
C GLY A 163 -6.98 -3.40 -7.75
N SER A 164 -6.32 -3.93 -8.77
CA SER A 164 -6.40 -5.36 -9.11
C SER A 164 -5.87 -6.27 -7.98
N ARG A 165 -4.86 -5.82 -7.24
CA ARG A 165 -4.32 -6.55 -6.09
C ARG A 165 -5.28 -6.62 -4.90
N ILE A 166 -6.02 -5.54 -4.64
CA ILE A 166 -6.95 -5.49 -3.49
C ILE A 166 -8.33 -6.06 -3.79
N LYS A 167 -8.63 -6.39 -5.05
CA LYS A 167 -9.86 -7.09 -5.42
C LYS A 167 -9.97 -8.40 -4.66
N ILE A 168 -11.20 -8.74 -4.27
CA ILE A 168 -11.49 -10.04 -3.69
C ILE A 168 -11.39 -11.06 -4.82
N GLN A 169 -10.46 -12.00 -4.73
CA GLN A 169 -10.38 -13.12 -5.66
C GLN A 169 -11.31 -14.21 -5.16
N ASP A 170 -12.39 -14.45 -5.89
CA ASP A 170 -13.25 -15.61 -5.61
C ASP A 170 -12.45 -16.90 -5.83
N GLY A 171 -12.36 -17.73 -4.81
CA GLY A 171 -11.85 -19.08 -4.93
C GLY A 171 -10.40 -19.33 -4.50
N VAL A 172 -9.70 -18.38 -3.95
CA VAL A 172 -8.44 -18.64 -3.23
C VAL A 172 -8.77 -18.76 -1.74
N THR A 173 -9.30 -19.88 -1.35
CA THR A 173 -9.15 -20.37 0.03
C THR A 173 -7.67 -20.71 0.22
N LEU A 174 -6.98 -19.93 1.03
CA LEU A 174 -5.70 -20.33 1.59
C LEU A 174 -5.85 -21.54 2.49
#